data_0f3f9b73c913c75527a9fdb116e8dc89
#
_entry.id   0f3f9b73c913c75527a9fdb116e8dc89
#
_cell.length_a   1.000
_cell.length_b   1.000
_cell.length_c   1.000
_cell.angle_alpha   90.00
_cell.angle_beta   90.00
_cell.angle_gamma   90.00
#
_symmetry.space_group_name_H-M   'P 1'
#
loop_
_entity.id
_entity.type
_entity.pdbx_description
1 polymer ?
#
loop_
_entity_poly.entity_id
_entity_poly.type
_entity_poly.pdbx_seq_one_letter_code
_entity_poly.pdbx_strand_id
1 'polypeptide(L)'
;MKTNQWIRLGLFALATTVALPAVAQRKRPAKGKVTKVVITQPKAGNYRIDGMAPADVNGQWVYLYKPSGQGASDSVQIANGRFTLERAVAEDGLIAHLVIPRSYNLSFIPEEGIIKADLAAIAATGTALNDLHAQKAKAREALETETRGRLKAIRADKNLDDKAKEEAQEKIVNEFYGKIKPLAEADLKEHSNDAIGLIALQTLLGMEDVNVAKAEALLQQAGDRLRAEESITKMVARLRRVEATLAGAQFVDFEGVDDANKAVRLSDYVGKGHYVLVDFWASWCGPCRREIAHLKKVRDAYTDKGLVILGTVVWDEMEDHLKAMKELEITWPQIFNKTEATELYGIAGIPQIILFDPAGKIVARDLRGEEINKLLDKALQDNGGKL
;
A
#
# COMPACT_ATOMS: atom_id res chain seq x y z
N MET A 1 1.21 -25.16 2.33
CA MET A 1 1.54 -23.83 1.80
C MET A 1 1.27 -22.84 2.93
N LYS A 2 2.31 -22.45 3.67
CA LYS A 2 2.21 -21.45 4.74
C LYS A 2 2.45 -20.10 4.11
N THR A 3 1.39 -19.32 4.00
CA THR A 3 1.39 -17.96 3.44
C THR A 3 2.08 -16.98 4.39
N ASN A 4 2.92 -16.15 3.84
CA ASN A 4 3.82 -15.21 4.52
C ASN A 4 3.09 -14.21 5.43
N GLN A 5 3.33 -14.32 6.72
CA GLN A 5 2.65 -13.56 7.79
C GLN A 5 3.04 -12.08 7.89
N TRP A 6 4.17 -11.67 7.32
CA TRP A 6 4.65 -10.28 7.45
C TRP A 6 3.86 -9.29 6.59
N ILE A 7 3.22 -9.75 5.51
CA ILE A 7 2.30 -8.95 4.69
C ILE A 7 1.03 -8.63 5.47
N ARG A 8 0.55 -9.54 6.33
CA ARG A 8 -0.65 -9.34 7.17
C ARG A 8 -0.49 -8.20 8.18
N LEU A 9 0.71 -7.98 8.70
CA LEU A 9 0.97 -6.94 9.71
C LEU A 9 1.14 -5.53 9.12
N GLY A 10 1.42 -5.41 7.82
CA GLY A 10 1.48 -4.14 7.09
C GLY A 10 0.11 -3.64 6.60
N LEU A 11 -0.89 -4.53 6.48
CA LEU A 11 -2.21 -4.21 5.91
C LEU A 11 -3.13 -3.38 6.82
N PHE A 12 -2.79 -3.17 8.09
CA PHE A 12 -3.49 -2.19 8.93
C PHE A 12 -3.33 -0.73 8.44
N ALA A 13 -2.43 -0.48 7.47
CA ALA A 13 -2.24 0.83 6.86
C ALA A 13 -3.11 1.07 5.62
N LEU A 14 -3.87 0.06 5.13
CA LEU A 14 -4.61 0.17 3.87
C LEU A 14 -5.97 0.86 3.97
N ALA A 15 -6.38 1.30 5.17
CA ALA A 15 -7.75 1.77 5.36
C ALA A 15 -7.97 3.26 5.17
N THR A 16 -6.96 4.14 5.11
CA THR A 16 -7.21 5.59 4.90
C THR A 16 -6.01 6.42 4.43
N THR A 17 -4.84 5.85 4.28
CA THR A 17 -3.71 6.60 3.74
C THR A 17 -3.44 6.18 2.30
N VAL A 18 -4.11 6.81 1.36
CA VAL A 18 -3.49 7.05 0.06
C VAL A 18 -2.21 7.80 0.40
N ALA A 19 -1.06 7.15 0.23
CA ALA A 19 0.22 7.84 0.31
C ALA A 19 0.20 8.91 -0.78
N LEU A 20 -0.12 10.13 -0.40
CA LEU A 20 0.01 11.26 -1.32
C LEU A 20 1.49 11.34 -1.66
N PRO A 21 1.85 11.41 -2.94
CA PRO A 21 3.22 11.61 -3.35
C PRO A 21 3.77 12.83 -2.61
N ALA A 22 5.04 12.75 -2.18
CA ALA A 22 5.73 13.86 -1.53
C ALA A 22 5.47 15.13 -2.33
N VAL A 23 4.81 16.10 -1.68
CA VAL A 23 4.40 17.33 -2.34
C VAL A 23 5.66 18.11 -2.69
N ALA A 24 6.17 17.89 -3.91
CA ALA A 24 7.13 18.78 -4.52
C ALA A 24 6.49 20.18 -4.54
N GLN A 25 7.23 21.18 -4.04
CA GLN A 25 6.82 22.58 -4.01
C GLN A 25 6.46 23.03 -5.44
N ARG A 26 5.19 22.96 -5.81
CA ARG A 26 4.65 23.54 -7.03
C ARG A 26 3.84 24.78 -6.69
N LYS A 27 3.94 25.79 -7.56
CA LYS A 27 3.41 27.15 -7.50
C LYS A 27 2.04 27.23 -6.82
N ARG A 28 1.93 28.15 -5.84
CA ARG A 28 0.69 28.54 -5.16
C ARG A 28 -0.39 28.84 -6.19
N PRO A 29 -1.60 28.26 -6.09
CA PRO A 29 -2.74 28.75 -6.84
C PRO A 29 -3.05 30.19 -6.44
N ALA A 30 -3.69 30.96 -7.33
CA ALA A 30 -4.01 32.36 -7.13
C ALA A 30 -4.90 32.56 -5.88
N LYS A 31 -4.67 33.65 -5.15
CA LYS A 31 -5.37 34.02 -3.90
C LYS A 31 -6.88 33.97 -4.08
N GLY A 32 -7.56 33.03 -3.39
CA GLY A 32 -9.01 32.99 -3.27
C GLY A 32 -9.53 34.12 -2.39
N LYS A 33 -10.73 34.65 -2.70
CA LYS A 33 -11.40 35.72 -1.96
C LYS A 33 -11.99 35.20 -0.66
N VAL A 34 -11.77 35.91 0.45
CA VAL A 34 -12.49 35.69 1.72
C VAL A 34 -13.97 36.13 1.53
N THR A 35 -14.89 35.18 1.55
CA THR A 35 -16.32 35.42 1.39
C THR A 35 -17.05 35.26 2.73
N LYS A 36 -17.95 36.21 3.05
CA LYS A 36 -18.87 36.12 4.20
C LYS A 36 -19.79 34.90 4.03
N VAL A 37 -19.84 34.03 5.04
CA VAL A 37 -20.72 32.86 5.06
C VAL A 37 -22.18 33.30 5.14
N VAL A 38 -22.91 33.17 4.04
CA VAL A 38 -24.38 33.21 4.01
C VAL A 38 -24.83 31.75 3.98
N ILE A 39 -25.66 31.35 4.96
CA ILE A 39 -26.20 29.98 5.04
C ILE A 39 -27.27 29.81 3.96
N THR A 40 -26.85 29.53 2.74
CA THR A 40 -27.73 29.13 1.63
C THR A 40 -27.42 27.68 1.26
N GLN A 41 -28.44 26.93 0.84
CA GLN A 41 -28.24 25.61 0.25
C GLN A 41 -27.32 25.74 -0.99
N PRO A 42 -26.43 24.77 -1.25
CA PRO A 42 -25.63 24.75 -2.47
C PRO A 42 -26.56 24.68 -3.70
N LYS A 43 -26.06 25.06 -4.87
CA LYS A 43 -26.79 24.89 -6.13
C LYS A 43 -27.05 23.39 -6.37
N ALA A 44 -28.13 23.08 -7.07
CA ALA A 44 -28.43 21.70 -7.49
C ALA A 44 -27.24 21.09 -8.21
N GLY A 45 -26.91 19.84 -7.86
CA GLY A 45 -25.74 19.12 -8.37
C GLY A 45 -24.42 19.52 -7.69
N ASN A 46 -24.43 20.44 -6.72
CA ASN A 46 -23.26 20.85 -5.95
C ASN A 46 -23.31 20.31 -4.51
N TYR A 47 -22.13 20.18 -3.93
CA TYR A 47 -21.95 20.07 -2.48
C TYR A 47 -21.28 21.34 -1.93
N ARG A 48 -21.51 21.64 -0.67
CA ARG A 48 -20.78 22.64 0.08
C ARG A 48 -20.16 22.01 1.32
N ILE A 49 -18.88 22.24 1.52
CA ILE A 49 -18.18 21.86 2.75
C ILE A 49 -18.26 23.01 3.74
N ASP A 50 -18.85 22.76 4.90
CA ASP A 50 -18.79 23.63 6.08
C ASP A 50 -17.76 23.00 7.04
N GLY A 51 -16.51 23.48 6.98
CA GLY A 51 -15.37 22.89 7.67
C GLY A 51 -15.08 23.57 9.01
N MET A 52 -14.71 22.75 9.99
CA MET A 52 -14.11 23.14 11.26
C MET A 52 -12.67 22.65 11.33
N ALA A 53 -11.78 23.49 11.85
CA ALA A 53 -10.37 23.17 11.99
C ALA A 53 -9.86 23.60 13.37
N PRO A 54 -8.89 22.85 13.95
CA PRO A 54 -8.24 23.22 15.18
C PRO A 54 -7.53 24.58 15.11
N ALA A 55 -7.33 25.21 16.27
CA ALA A 55 -6.76 26.56 16.35
C ALA A 55 -5.29 26.63 15.87
N ASP A 56 -4.54 25.56 16.01
CA ASP A 56 -3.12 25.45 15.63
C ASP A 56 -2.90 25.51 14.10
N VAL A 57 -3.93 25.26 13.29
CA VAL A 57 -3.86 25.36 11.83
C VAL A 57 -4.61 26.59 11.29
N ASN A 58 -5.07 27.51 12.15
CA ASN A 58 -5.72 28.73 11.70
C ASN A 58 -4.81 29.57 10.80
N GLY A 59 -5.35 30.08 9.68
CA GLY A 59 -4.58 30.79 8.66
C GLY A 59 -3.85 29.88 7.65
N GLN A 60 -3.81 28.57 7.86
CA GLN A 60 -3.27 27.61 6.88
C GLN A 60 -4.28 27.37 5.75
N TRP A 61 -3.80 26.74 4.67
CA TRP A 61 -4.62 26.34 3.53
C TRP A 61 -5.05 24.89 3.64
N VAL A 62 -6.34 24.63 3.43
CA VAL A 62 -6.91 23.32 3.18
C VAL A 62 -6.92 23.10 1.68
N TYR A 63 -6.34 22.03 1.22
CA TYR A 63 -6.29 21.63 -0.19
C TYR A 63 -7.27 20.51 -0.44
N LEU A 64 -8.01 20.58 -1.54
CA LEU A 64 -8.88 19.52 -2.01
C LEU A 64 -8.11 18.66 -3.04
N TYR A 65 -8.03 17.37 -2.80
CA TYR A 65 -7.44 16.39 -3.71
C TYR A 65 -8.47 15.37 -4.18
N LYS A 66 -8.36 14.98 -5.45
CA LYS A 66 -9.04 13.81 -6.02
C LYS A 66 -8.16 12.57 -5.90
N PRO A 67 -8.72 11.35 -5.84
CA PRO A 67 -7.91 10.13 -5.76
C PRO A 67 -6.94 9.93 -6.92
N SER A 68 -7.32 10.35 -8.13
CA SER A 68 -6.51 10.29 -9.36
C SER A 68 -5.68 11.54 -9.63
N GLY A 69 -5.69 12.53 -8.71
CA GLY A 69 -5.21 13.89 -8.96
C GLY A 69 -3.69 14.06 -8.91
N GLN A 70 -3.15 14.67 -9.95
CA GLN A 70 -1.77 15.16 -9.99
C GLN A 70 -1.65 16.55 -9.32
N GLY A 71 -2.22 16.73 -8.13
CA GLY A 71 -2.19 17.98 -7.38
C GLY A 71 -3.56 18.35 -6.80
N ALA A 72 -3.60 19.43 -6.02
CA ALA A 72 -4.84 19.95 -5.48
C ALA A 72 -5.74 20.48 -6.59
N SER A 73 -7.02 20.10 -6.57
CA SER A 73 -8.04 20.59 -7.50
C SER A 73 -8.63 21.95 -7.06
N ASP A 74 -8.54 22.23 -5.77
CA ASP A 74 -8.97 23.51 -5.17
C ASP A 74 -8.31 23.75 -3.82
N SER A 75 -8.49 24.95 -3.23
CA SER A 75 -7.98 25.26 -1.90
C SER A 75 -8.75 26.41 -1.26
N VAL A 76 -8.81 26.41 0.07
CA VAL A 76 -9.43 27.46 0.88
C VAL A 76 -8.60 27.73 2.12
N GLN A 77 -8.55 28.98 2.56
CA GLN A 77 -7.83 29.36 3.79
C GLN A 77 -8.73 29.26 5.00
N ILE A 78 -8.20 28.72 6.10
CA ILE A 78 -8.87 28.64 7.38
C ILE A 78 -8.90 30.04 8.03
N ALA A 79 -10.11 30.51 8.37
CA ALA A 79 -10.31 31.76 9.08
C ALA A 79 -11.18 31.51 10.33
N ASN A 80 -10.67 31.91 11.51
CA ASN A 80 -11.36 31.71 12.80
C ASN A 80 -11.78 30.24 13.04
N GLY A 81 -10.90 29.28 12.70
CA GLY A 81 -11.15 27.86 12.87
C GLY A 81 -12.21 27.29 11.89
N ARG A 82 -12.57 28.01 10.83
CA ARG A 82 -13.57 27.58 9.85
C ARG A 82 -13.10 27.78 8.42
N PHE A 83 -13.67 26.99 7.50
CA PHE A 83 -13.49 27.14 6.06
C PHE A 83 -14.74 26.68 5.33
N THR A 84 -14.95 27.19 4.12
CA THR A 84 -16.10 26.80 3.27
C THR A 84 -15.64 26.65 1.84
N LEU A 85 -16.07 25.58 1.19
CA LEU A 85 -15.79 25.28 -0.21
C LEU A 85 -17.06 24.76 -0.87
N GLU A 86 -17.41 25.24 -2.06
CA GLU A 86 -18.55 24.74 -2.86
C GLU A 86 -18.09 24.27 -4.23
N ARG A 87 -18.53 23.07 -4.65
CA ARG A 87 -18.14 22.45 -5.92
C ARG A 87 -19.24 21.56 -6.49
N ALA A 88 -19.15 21.28 -7.79
CA ALA A 88 -20.03 20.32 -8.43
C ALA A 88 -19.61 18.87 -8.06
N VAL A 89 -20.59 18.04 -7.71
CA VAL A 89 -20.37 16.62 -7.35
C VAL A 89 -19.62 15.85 -8.47
N ALA A 90 -19.98 16.13 -9.73
CA ALA A 90 -19.40 15.45 -10.89
C ALA A 90 -17.88 15.70 -11.09
N GLU A 91 -17.32 16.71 -10.43
CA GLU A 91 -15.92 17.08 -10.63
C GLU A 91 -14.92 16.27 -9.77
N ASP A 92 -15.37 15.69 -8.64
CA ASP A 92 -14.47 15.23 -7.59
C ASP A 92 -14.46 13.72 -7.35
N GLY A 93 -15.13 12.93 -8.21
CA GLY A 93 -15.10 11.46 -8.16
C GLY A 93 -15.99 10.87 -7.05
N LEU A 94 -15.69 9.64 -6.64
CA LEU A 94 -16.44 8.94 -5.58
C LEU A 94 -15.95 9.31 -4.19
N ILE A 95 -14.67 9.57 -4.02
CA ILE A 95 -14.03 9.96 -2.77
C ILE A 95 -13.11 11.15 -3.06
N ALA A 96 -13.06 12.10 -2.15
CA ALA A 96 -12.13 13.22 -2.21
C ALA A 96 -11.47 13.45 -0.84
N HIS A 97 -10.40 14.25 -0.79
CA HIS A 97 -9.61 14.46 0.41
C HIS A 97 -9.41 15.93 0.69
N LEU A 98 -9.64 16.34 1.94
CA LEU A 98 -9.24 17.63 2.47
C LEU A 98 -7.90 17.45 3.20
N VAL A 99 -6.88 18.15 2.75
CA VAL A 99 -5.50 17.95 3.25
C VAL A 99 -4.91 19.28 3.72
N ILE A 100 -4.39 19.28 4.94
CA ILE A 100 -3.41 20.25 5.40
C ILE A 100 -2.07 19.53 5.45
N PRO A 101 -1.07 19.89 4.62
CA PRO A 101 0.19 19.16 4.54
C PRO A 101 0.84 18.97 5.91
N ARG A 102 1.23 17.73 6.22
CA ARG A 102 1.87 17.31 7.47
C ARG A 102 1.01 17.39 8.73
N SER A 103 -0.28 17.78 8.62
CA SER A 103 -1.15 17.96 9.78
C SER A 103 -2.42 17.13 9.70
N TYR A 104 -3.25 17.31 8.68
CA TYR A 104 -4.56 16.67 8.58
C TYR A 104 -4.84 16.12 7.19
N ASN A 105 -5.52 14.97 7.14
CA ASN A 105 -6.06 14.37 5.93
C ASN A 105 -7.43 13.78 6.26
N LEU A 106 -8.49 14.36 5.69
CA LEU A 106 -9.87 13.93 5.87
C LEU A 106 -10.44 13.49 4.53
N SER A 107 -10.81 12.22 4.42
CA SER A 107 -11.57 11.71 3.28
C SER A 107 -13.06 12.00 3.45
N PHE A 108 -13.72 12.35 2.35
CA PHE A 108 -15.17 12.57 2.31
C PHE A 108 -15.74 12.10 0.98
N ILE A 109 -17.06 11.94 0.93
CA ILE A 109 -17.80 11.54 -0.26
C ILE A 109 -18.42 12.79 -0.87
N PRO A 110 -18.04 13.21 -2.09
CA PRO A 110 -18.72 14.27 -2.83
C PRO A 110 -20.18 13.89 -3.11
N GLU A 111 -21.10 14.45 -2.36
CA GLU A 111 -22.54 14.17 -2.40
C GLU A 111 -23.32 15.46 -2.27
N GLU A 112 -24.38 15.66 -3.08
CA GLU A 112 -25.18 16.87 -3.09
C GLU A 112 -25.69 17.24 -1.69
N GLY A 113 -25.50 18.51 -1.30
CA GLY A 113 -25.92 19.02 0.00
C GLY A 113 -24.79 19.69 0.79
N ILE A 114 -24.96 19.74 2.12
CA ILE A 114 -23.98 20.35 3.03
C ILE A 114 -23.20 19.26 3.76
N ILE A 115 -21.91 19.18 3.46
CA ILE A 115 -20.97 18.28 4.12
C ILE A 115 -20.29 19.02 5.27
N LYS A 116 -20.47 18.54 6.48
CA LYS A 116 -19.80 19.05 7.69
C LYS A 116 -18.47 18.32 7.85
N ALA A 117 -17.36 19.03 7.65
CA ALA A 117 -16.02 18.47 7.79
C ALA A 117 -15.40 18.91 9.13
N ASP A 118 -15.07 17.99 10.00
CA ASP A 118 -14.34 18.22 11.24
C ASP A 118 -12.94 17.65 11.12
N LEU A 119 -11.94 18.53 10.97
CA LEU A 119 -10.54 18.09 10.81
C LEU A 119 -9.96 17.51 12.10
N ALA A 120 -10.43 17.95 13.28
CA ALA A 120 -9.96 17.40 14.56
C ALA A 120 -10.50 15.99 14.81
N ALA A 121 -11.76 15.75 14.49
CA ALA A 121 -12.40 14.43 14.59
C ALA A 121 -12.08 13.51 13.38
N ILE A 122 -11.47 14.05 12.33
CA ILE A 122 -11.24 13.36 11.03
C ILE A 122 -12.56 12.74 10.53
N ALA A 123 -13.65 13.52 10.55
CA ALA A 123 -14.98 13.05 10.20
C ALA A 123 -15.69 14.02 9.24
N ALA A 124 -16.35 13.46 8.22
CA ALA A 124 -17.28 14.15 7.34
C ALA A 124 -18.70 13.59 7.56
N THR A 125 -19.69 14.48 7.71
CA THR A 125 -21.09 14.14 7.99
C THR A 125 -22.04 15.13 7.32
N GLY A 126 -23.35 14.93 7.47
CA GLY A 126 -24.38 15.88 7.04
C GLY A 126 -25.03 15.56 5.70
N THR A 127 -24.57 14.51 5.02
CA THR A 127 -25.22 13.91 3.85
C THR A 127 -25.29 12.40 4.05
N ALA A 128 -26.19 11.70 3.35
CA ALA A 128 -26.52 10.32 3.64
C ALA A 128 -25.30 9.37 3.56
N LEU A 129 -24.50 9.47 2.49
CA LEU A 129 -23.33 8.61 2.32
C LEU A 129 -22.18 9.00 3.26
N ASN A 130 -22.01 10.28 3.58
CA ASN A 130 -21.00 10.71 4.56
C ASN A 130 -21.35 10.26 5.98
N ASP A 131 -22.64 10.36 6.37
CA ASP A 131 -23.10 9.86 7.68
C ASP A 131 -22.92 8.34 7.80
N LEU A 132 -23.29 7.60 6.77
CA LEU A 132 -23.07 6.14 6.70
C LEU A 132 -21.59 5.77 6.75
N HIS A 133 -20.76 6.49 5.98
CA HIS A 133 -19.31 6.29 5.98
C HIS A 133 -18.71 6.56 7.37
N ALA A 134 -19.08 7.66 8.02
CA ALA A 134 -18.60 7.98 9.38
C ALA A 134 -19.01 6.91 10.40
N GLN A 135 -20.25 6.40 10.33
CA GLN A 135 -20.71 5.31 11.18
C GLN A 135 -19.90 4.03 10.98
N LYS A 136 -19.68 3.62 9.72
CA LYS A 136 -18.90 2.41 9.38
C LYS A 136 -17.42 2.56 9.75
N ALA A 137 -16.83 3.74 9.51
CA ALA A 137 -15.45 4.05 9.88
C ALA A 137 -15.24 3.92 11.40
N LYS A 138 -16.15 4.46 12.21
CA LYS A 138 -16.11 4.34 13.68
C LYS A 138 -16.19 2.90 14.15
N ALA A 139 -17.08 2.09 13.57
CA ALA A 139 -17.22 0.67 13.90
C ALA A 139 -15.94 -0.10 13.54
N ARG A 140 -15.35 0.18 12.39
CA ARG A 140 -14.08 -0.41 11.94
C ARG A 140 -12.92 -0.02 12.84
N GLU A 141 -12.80 1.26 13.21
CA GLU A 141 -11.76 1.77 14.10
C GLU A 141 -11.78 1.09 15.47
N ALA A 142 -12.97 0.79 16.01
CA ALA A 142 -13.12 0.04 17.25
C ALA A 142 -12.52 -1.37 17.12
N LEU A 143 -12.82 -2.10 16.03
CA LEU A 143 -12.25 -3.42 15.75
C LEU A 143 -10.73 -3.37 15.55
N GLU A 144 -10.24 -2.37 14.82
CA GLU A 144 -8.80 -2.18 14.61
C GLU A 144 -8.05 -1.87 15.90
N THR A 145 -8.65 -1.05 16.77
CA THR A 145 -8.05 -0.68 18.07
C THR A 145 -7.99 -1.89 19.00
N GLU A 146 -9.06 -2.69 19.08
CA GLU A 146 -9.07 -3.97 19.81
C GLU A 146 -7.97 -4.90 19.29
N THR A 147 -7.93 -5.07 17.97
CA THR A 147 -6.97 -5.98 17.31
C THR A 147 -5.52 -5.53 17.54
N ARG A 148 -5.22 -4.24 17.39
CA ARG A 148 -3.89 -3.67 17.69
C ARG A 148 -3.49 -3.89 19.14
N GLY A 149 -4.41 -3.70 20.07
CA GLY A 149 -4.19 -3.95 21.49
C GLY A 149 -3.79 -5.41 21.77
N ARG A 150 -4.53 -6.35 21.20
CA ARG A 150 -4.26 -7.80 21.31
C ARG A 150 -2.91 -8.18 20.68
N LEU A 151 -2.60 -7.67 19.48
CA LEU A 151 -1.31 -7.92 18.82
C LEU A 151 -0.14 -7.36 19.62
N LYS A 152 -0.30 -6.16 20.21
CA LYS A 152 0.72 -5.56 21.09
C LYS A 152 0.96 -6.42 22.34
N ALA A 153 -0.09 -6.95 22.94
CA ALA A 153 0.00 -7.82 24.12
C ALA A 153 0.78 -9.12 23.80
N ILE A 154 0.45 -9.79 22.68
CA ILE A 154 1.18 -11.00 22.24
C ILE A 154 2.66 -10.73 21.99
N ARG A 155 2.99 -9.62 21.34
CA ARG A 155 4.42 -9.24 21.09
C ARG A 155 5.19 -9.00 22.39
N ALA A 156 4.54 -8.44 23.39
CA ALA A 156 5.15 -8.12 24.67
C ALA A 156 5.24 -9.31 25.63
N ASP A 157 4.51 -10.42 25.35
CA ASP A 157 4.50 -11.60 26.20
C ASP A 157 5.85 -12.32 26.17
N LYS A 158 6.51 -12.37 27.33
CA LYS A 158 7.80 -13.02 27.50
C LYS A 158 7.72 -14.53 27.73
N ASN A 159 6.51 -15.05 27.95
CA ASN A 159 6.29 -16.49 28.18
C ASN A 159 6.09 -17.26 26.88
N LEU A 160 5.83 -16.57 25.79
CA LEU A 160 5.67 -17.15 24.46
C LEU A 160 7.01 -17.11 23.69
N ASP A 161 7.38 -18.23 23.10
CA ASP A 161 8.43 -18.27 22.10
C ASP A 161 7.99 -17.61 20.78
N ASP A 162 8.91 -17.41 19.84
CA ASP A 162 8.62 -16.71 18.58
C ASP A 162 7.56 -17.45 17.76
N LYS A 163 7.54 -18.78 17.75
CA LYS A 163 6.56 -19.58 17.03
C LYS A 163 5.15 -19.44 17.62
N ALA A 164 5.04 -19.52 18.94
CA ALA A 164 3.77 -19.35 19.62
C ALA A 164 3.21 -17.93 19.45
N LYS A 165 4.10 -16.90 19.46
CA LYS A 165 3.70 -15.53 19.13
C LYS A 165 3.17 -15.41 17.71
N GLU A 166 3.84 -16.03 16.75
CA GLU A 166 3.45 -16.03 15.35
C GLU A 166 2.06 -16.65 15.17
N GLU A 167 1.83 -17.85 15.72
CA GLU A 167 0.54 -18.54 15.66
C GLU A 167 -0.59 -17.72 16.32
N ALA A 168 -0.32 -17.11 17.48
CA ALA A 168 -1.28 -16.26 18.16
C ALA A 168 -1.62 -14.98 17.39
N GLN A 169 -0.62 -14.35 16.77
CA GLN A 169 -0.84 -13.18 15.93
C GLN A 169 -1.67 -13.52 14.67
N GLU A 170 -1.35 -14.65 14.02
CA GLU A 170 -2.12 -15.14 12.87
C GLU A 170 -3.59 -15.34 13.21
N LYS A 171 -3.86 -15.99 14.33
CA LYS A 171 -5.24 -16.19 14.82
C LYS A 171 -5.99 -14.85 14.99
N ILE A 172 -5.36 -13.86 15.63
CA ILE A 172 -5.96 -12.54 15.87
C ILE A 172 -6.26 -11.84 14.53
N VAL A 173 -5.35 -11.91 13.56
CA VAL A 173 -5.53 -11.31 12.23
C VAL A 173 -6.65 -12.03 11.45
N ASN A 174 -6.72 -13.35 11.52
CA ASN A 174 -7.78 -14.12 10.88
C ASN A 174 -9.18 -13.81 11.48
N GLU A 175 -9.27 -13.64 12.79
CA GLU A 175 -10.50 -13.21 13.47
C GLU A 175 -10.94 -11.81 13.01
N PHE A 176 -10.00 -10.89 12.85
CA PHE A 176 -10.29 -9.53 12.33
C PHE A 176 -10.85 -9.59 10.91
N TYR A 177 -10.18 -10.29 9.99
CA TYR A 177 -10.67 -10.42 8.61
C TYR A 177 -11.98 -11.20 8.52
N GLY A 178 -12.18 -12.18 9.38
CA GLY A 178 -13.44 -12.90 9.51
C GLY A 178 -14.63 -12.00 9.89
N LYS A 179 -14.38 -10.90 10.63
CA LYS A 179 -15.40 -9.89 10.95
C LYS A 179 -15.57 -8.86 9.82
N ILE A 180 -14.48 -8.42 9.17
CA ILE A 180 -14.51 -7.36 8.14
C ILE A 180 -15.09 -7.88 6.81
N LYS A 181 -14.75 -9.08 6.39
CA LYS A 181 -15.15 -9.63 5.08
C LYS A 181 -16.66 -9.62 4.86
N PRO A 182 -17.50 -10.21 5.75
CA PRO A 182 -18.94 -10.23 5.55
C PRO A 182 -19.57 -8.83 5.55
N LEU A 183 -18.99 -7.87 6.28
CA LEU A 183 -19.45 -6.47 6.25
C LEU A 183 -19.16 -5.83 4.89
N ALA A 184 -17.96 -6.03 4.36
CA ALA A 184 -17.60 -5.51 3.05
C ALA A 184 -18.39 -6.18 1.91
N GLU A 185 -18.67 -7.49 2.00
CA GLU A 185 -19.53 -8.19 1.04
C GLU A 185 -20.97 -7.64 1.04
N ALA A 186 -21.54 -7.38 2.21
CA ALA A 186 -22.85 -6.75 2.35
C ALA A 186 -22.86 -5.32 1.77
N ASP A 187 -21.82 -4.53 2.07
CA ASP A 187 -21.69 -3.18 1.58
C ASP A 187 -21.55 -3.13 0.06
N LEU A 188 -20.75 -4.01 -0.55
CA LEU A 188 -20.64 -4.08 -2.01
C LEU A 188 -21.97 -4.45 -2.68
N LYS A 189 -22.71 -5.36 -2.07
CA LYS A 189 -24.03 -5.78 -2.59
C LYS A 189 -25.06 -4.64 -2.53
N GLU A 190 -25.10 -3.89 -1.44
CA GLU A 190 -26.07 -2.79 -1.24
C GLU A 190 -25.66 -1.53 -2.00
N HIS A 191 -24.37 -1.26 -2.09
CA HIS A 191 -23.77 -0.05 -2.63
C HIS A 191 -22.91 -0.33 -3.89
N SER A 192 -23.43 -1.12 -4.82
CA SER A 192 -22.63 -1.62 -5.96
C SER A 192 -22.09 -0.53 -6.90
N ASN A 193 -22.47 0.75 -6.76
CA ASN A 193 -22.10 1.81 -7.71
C ASN A 193 -21.80 3.18 -7.07
N ASP A 194 -21.56 3.23 -5.76
CA ASP A 194 -21.23 4.45 -5.01
C ASP A 194 -19.94 4.30 -4.19
N ALA A 195 -19.62 5.33 -3.40
CA ALA A 195 -18.38 5.39 -2.62
C ALA A 195 -18.27 4.32 -1.53
N ILE A 196 -19.39 3.92 -0.91
CA ILE A 196 -19.38 2.86 0.11
C ILE A 196 -19.00 1.52 -0.54
N GLY A 197 -19.58 1.23 -1.70
CA GLY A 197 -19.22 0.05 -2.49
C GLY A 197 -17.78 0.09 -3.00
N LEU A 198 -17.25 1.27 -3.35
CA LEU A 198 -15.84 1.41 -3.71
C LEU A 198 -14.91 1.00 -2.55
N ILE A 199 -15.17 1.50 -1.34
CA ILE A 199 -14.40 1.16 -0.15
C ILE A 199 -14.51 -0.35 0.16
N ALA A 200 -15.70 -0.90 0.02
CA ALA A 200 -15.95 -2.33 0.22
C ALA A 200 -15.19 -3.18 -0.80
N LEU A 201 -15.26 -2.83 -2.09
CA LEU A 201 -14.56 -3.53 -3.17
C LEU A 201 -13.04 -3.45 -3.00
N GLN A 202 -12.49 -2.28 -2.67
CA GLN A 202 -11.08 -2.13 -2.35
C GLN A 202 -10.66 -3.00 -1.15
N THR A 203 -11.50 -3.04 -0.11
CA THR A 203 -11.26 -3.88 1.07
C THR A 203 -11.22 -5.37 0.69
N LEU A 204 -12.18 -5.85 -0.09
CA LEU A 204 -12.26 -7.24 -0.55
C LEU A 204 -11.09 -7.61 -1.47
N LEU A 205 -10.78 -6.76 -2.46
CA LEU A 205 -9.65 -6.97 -3.39
C LEU A 205 -8.28 -6.93 -2.68
N GLY A 206 -8.19 -6.26 -1.54
CA GLY A 206 -6.98 -6.20 -0.73
C GLY A 206 -6.77 -7.38 0.20
N MET A 207 -7.71 -8.33 0.29
CA MET A 207 -7.57 -9.52 1.15
C MET A 207 -6.57 -10.50 0.56
N GLU A 208 -5.83 -11.19 1.44
CA GLU A 208 -4.72 -12.07 1.07
C GLU A 208 -5.14 -13.27 0.20
N ASP A 209 -6.35 -13.78 0.42
CA ASP A 209 -6.87 -14.94 -0.30
C ASP A 209 -7.44 -14.62 -1.67
N VAL A 210 -7.33 -13.36 -2.14
CA VAL A 210 -7.87 -12.92 -3.42
C VAL A 210 -6.85 -13.14 -4.55
N ASN A 211 -7.25 -13.97 -5.50
CA ASN A 211 -6.60 -14.19 -6.78
C ASN A 211 -7.41 -13.52 -7.91
N VAL A 212 -6.94 -13.62 -9.15
CA VAL A 212 -7.62 -13.01 -10.31
C VAL A 212 -9.06 -13.52 -10.47
N ALA A 213 -9.32 -14.81 -10.31
CA ALA A 213 -10.67 -15.36 -10.44
C ALA A 213 -11.64 -14.80 -9.39
N LYS A 214 -11.20 -14.69 -8.13
CA LYS A 214 -12.02 -14.07 -7.07
C LYS A 214 -12.22 -12.57 -7.32
N ALA A 215 -11.18 -11.86 -7.80
CA ALA A 215 -11.30 -10.45 -8.17
C ALA A 215 -12.32 -10.24 -9.29
N GLU A 216 -12.33 -11.07 -10.32
CA GLU A 216 -13.31 -11.03 -11.40
C GLU A 216 -14.73 -11.31 -10.91
N ALA A 217 -14.91 -12.26 -9.99
CA ALA A 217 -16.21 -12.53 -9.36
C ALA A 217 -16.71 -11.34 -8.50
N LEU A 218 -15.83 -10.61 -7.82
CA LEU A 218 -16.17 -9.37 -7.11
C LEU A 218 -16.55 -8.25 -8.10
N LEU A 219 -15.82 -8.12 -9.21
CA LEU A 219 -16.12 -7.13 -10.25
C LEU A 219 -17.49 -7.37 -10.92
N GLN A 220 -17.96 -8.63 -11.02
CA GLN A 220 -19.31 -8.91 -11.51
C GLN A 220 -20.42 -8.39 -10.60
N GLN A 221 -20.14 -8.21 -9.30
CA GLN A 221 -21.07 -7.63 -8.33
C GLN A 221 -21.02 -6.11 -8.32
N ALA A 222 -19.94 -5.52 -8.83
CA ALA A 222 -19.73 -4.08 -8.89
C ALA A 222 -20.43 -3.45 -10.09
N GLY A 223 -20.95 -2.25 -9.94
CA GLY A 223 -21.50 -1.45 -11.03
C GLY A 223 -20.39 -0.85 -11.91
N ASP A 224 -20.79 -0.30 -13.06
CA ASP A 224 -19.87 0.24 -14.07
C ASP A 224 -18.94 1.32 -13.50
N ARG A 225 -19.47 2.19 -12.63
CA ARG A 225 -18.70 3.26 -12.03
C ARG A 225 -17.57 2.74 -11.17
N LEU A 226 -17.81 1.70 -10.36
CA LEU A 226 -16.77 1.09 -9.54
C LEU A 226 -15.72 0.36 -10.39
N ARG A 227 -16.18 -0.37 -11.43
CA ARG A 227 -15.25 -1.07 -12.33
C ARG A 227 -14.33 -0.13 -13.09
N ALA A 228 -14.80 1.08 -13.40
CA ALA A 228 -14.02 2.11 -14.10
C ALA A 228 -13.05 2.90 -13.20
N GLU A 229 -13.16 2.76 -11.87
CA GLU A 229 -12.26 3.47 -10.95
C GLU A 229 -10.81 3.04 -11.14
N GLU A 230 -9.92 4.02 -11.26
CA GLU A 230 -8.49 3.79 -11.50
C GLU A 230 -7.85 2.94 -10.40
N SER A 231 -8.25 3.14 -9.14
CA SER A 231 -7.79 2.34 -8.01
C SER A 231 -8.14 0.86 -8.16
N ILE A 232 -9.35 0.54 -8.63
CA ILE A 232 -9.82 -0.82 -8.85
C ILE A 232 -9.07 -1.46 -10.03
N THR A 233 -8.95 -0.76 -11.15
CA THR A 233 -8.24 -1.27 -12.34
C THR A 233 -6.77 -1.53 -12.02
N LYS A 234 -6.10 -0.68 -11.25
CA LYS A 234 -4.73 -0.87 -10.77
C LYS A 234 -4.60 -2.08 -9.83
N MET A 235 -5.55 -2.27 -8.90
CA MET A 235 -5.54 -3.43 -7.99
C MET A 235 -5.67 -4.74 -8.76
N VAL A 236 -6.60 -4.82 -9.71
CA VAL A 236 -6.79 -6.02 -10.54
C VAL A 236 -5.59 -6.28 -11.45
N ALA A 237 -5.04 -5.24 -12.07
CA ALA A 237 -3.81 -5.35 -12.87
C ALA A 237 -2.64 -5.89 -12.04
N ARG A 238 -2.51 -5.42 -10.78
CA ARG A 238 -1.50 -5.93 -9.85
C ARG A 238 -1.71 -7.42 -9.54
N LEU A 239 -2.92 -7.86 -9.26
CA LEU A 239 -3.24 -9.27 -9.01
C LEU A 239 -2.85 -10.16 -10.21
N ARG A 240 -3.14 -9.72 -11.44
CA ARG A 240 -2.72 -10.43 -12.66
C ARG A 240 -1.20 -10.54 -12.77
N ARG A 241 -0.47 -9.49 -12.42
CA ARG A 241 1.01 -9.51 -12.41
C ARG A 241 1.58 -10.44 -11.33
N VAL A 242 0.97 -10.43 -10.13
CA VAL A 242 1.32 -11.39 -9.08
C VAL A 242 1.12 -12.82 -9.58
N GLU A 243 -0.04 -13.13 -10.19
CA GLU A 243 -0.35 -14.47 -10.72
C GLU A 243 0.62 -14.89 -11.83
N ALA A 244 0.98 -13.96 -12.73
CA ALA A 244 1.94 -14.18 -13.81
C ALA A 244 3.39 -14.37 -13.31
N THR A 245 3.66 -14.07 -12.04
CA THR A 245 4.99 -14.19 -11.41
C THR A 245 4.98 -15.12 -10.20
N LEU A 246 4.07 -16.10 -10.17
CA LEU A 246 4.08 -17.18 -9.18
C LEU A 246 5.15 -18.23 -9.49
N ALA A 247 5.39 -19.14 -8.53
CA ALA A 247 6.31 -20.26 -8.69
C ALA A 247 6.03 -21.06 -9.97
N GLY A 248 7.07 -21.35 -10.74
CA GLY A 248 7.03 -22.02 -12.03
C GLY A 248 6.98 -21.08 -13.25
N ALA A 249 6.62 -19.81 -13.06
CA ALA A 249 6.63 -18.81 -14.12
C ALA A 249 8.08 -18.41 -14.49
N GLN A 250 8.27 -18.00 -15.76
CA GLN A 250 9.53 -17.41 -16.21
C GLN A 250 9.67 -15.98 -15.63
N PHE A 251 10.89 -15.54 -15.36
CA PHE A 251 11.14 -14.16 -14.91
C PHE A 251 10.66 -13.13 -15.94
N VAL A 252 10.28 -11.98 -15.45
CA VAL A 252 9.97 -10.80 -16.27
C VAL A 252 11.15 -9.85 -16.18
N ASP A 253 11.77 -9.55 -17.30
CA ASP A 253 12.96 -8.71 -17.34
C ASP A 253 12.61 -7.22 -17.07
N PHE A 254 13.54 -6.51 -16.45
CA PHE A 254 13.48 -5.05 -16.24
C PHE A 254 14.87 -4.44 -16.27
N GLU A 255 14.92 -3.15 -16.56
CA GLU A 255 16.15 -2.37 -16.60
C GLU A 255 16.30 -1.48 -15.35
N GLY A 256 17.54 -1.14 -15.04
CA GLY A 256 17.89 -0.17 -14.03
C GLY A 256 19.33 0.28 -14.22
N VAL A 257 19.92 0.84 -13.18
CA VAL A 257 21.34 1.18 -13.16
C VAL A 257 22.02 0.56 -11.96
N ASP A 258 23.31 0.26 -12.09
CA ASP A 258 24.15 -0.17 -10.98
C ASP A 258 24.63 1.03 -10.12
N ASP A 259 25.43 0.73 -9.09
CA ASP A 259 25.99 1.73 -8.19
C ASP A 259 26.93 2.75 -8.85
N ALA A 260 27.40 2.44 -10.07
CA ALA A 260 28.21 3.32 -10.92
C ALA A 260 27.34 4.06 -11.97
N ASN A 261 26.01 3.99 -11.86
CA ASN A 261 25.03 4.56 -12.80
C ASN A 261 25.14 3.99 -14.24
N LYS A 262 25.61 2.75 -14.37
CA LYS A 262 25.67 2.03 -15.65
C LYS A 262 24.39 1.19 -15.81
N ALA A 263 23.84 1.18 -17.03
CA ALA A 263 22.67 0.37 -17.36
C ALA A 263 22.92 -1.11 -17.09
N VAL A 264 21.96 -1.77 -16.43
CA VAL A 264 21.99 -3.18 -16.05
C VAL A 264 20.56 -3.74 -16.08
N ARG A 265 20.43 -5.03 -16.40
CA ARG A 265 19.13 -5.72 -16.50
C ARG A 265 19.07 -6.90 -15.53
N LEU A 266 17.85 -7.30 -15.15
CA LEU A 266 17.65 -8.53 -14.40
C LEU A 266 18.19 -9.74 -15.17
N SER A 267 18.01 -9.75 -16.49
CA SER A 267 18.52 -10.79 -17.38
C SER A 267 20.05 -10.88 -17.45
N ASP A 268 20.82 -9.93 -16.93
CA ASP A 268 22.27 -10.04 -16.81
C ASP A 268 22.67 -11.07 -15.74
N TYR A 269 21.78 -11.35 -14.80
CA TYR A 269 21.97 -12.26 -13.66
C TYR A 269 21.10 -13.52 -13.74
N VAL A 270 19.80 -13.37 -14.01
CA VAL A 270 18.81 -14.47 -13.99
C VAL A 270 18.81 -15.23 -15.31
N GLY A 271 18.69 -16.57 -15.23
CA GLY A 271 18.70 -17.44 -16.41
C GLY A 271 20.10 -17.69 -16.97
N LYS A 272 21.15 -17.59 -16.16
CA LYS A 272 22.55 -17.77 -16.54
C LYS A 272 23.16 -19.09 -16.03
N GLY A 273 22.34 -20.05 -15.65
CA GLY A 273 22.80 -21.36 -15.24
C GLY A 273 23.12 -21.50 -13.74
N HIS A 274 22.67 -20.55 -12.93
CA HIS A 274 22.79 -20.57 -11.46
C HIS A 274 21.55 -20.05 -10.80
N TYR A 275 21.37 -20.35 -9.52
CA TYR A 275 20.27 -19.78 -8.73
C TYR A 275 20.54 -18.32 -8.38
N VAL A 276 19.50 -17.49 -8.44
CA VAL A 276 19.57 -16.06 -8.09
C VAL A 276 18.52 -15.72 -7.05
N LEU A 277 18.96 -15.17 -5.93
CA LEU A 277 18.09 -14.65 -4.88
C LEU A 277 17.99 -13.14 -5.03
N VAL A 278 16.83 -12.63 -5.42
CA VAL A 278 16.60 -11.21 -5.66
C VAL A 278 15.84 -10.62 -4.48
N ASP A 279 16.41 -9.59 -3.83
CA ASP A 279 15.83 -8.84 -2.73
C ASP A 279 15.39 -7.45 -3.21
N PHE A 280 14.07 -7.19 -3.22
CA PHE A 280 13.51 -5.86 -3.47
C PHE A 280 13.46 -5.10 -2.14
N TRP A 281 14.23 -4.01 -2.06
CA TRP A 281 14.42 -3.27 -0.83
C TRP A 281 14.58 -1.76 -1.01
N ALA A 282 14.61 -1.01 0.10
CA ALA A 282 14.92 0.42 0.12
C ALA A 282 15.69 0.78 1.40
N SER A 283 16.48 1.85 1.35
CA SER A 283 17.31 2.34 2.46
C SER A 283 16.50 2.70 3.71
N TRP A 284 15.33 3.27 3.54
CA TRP A 284 14.40 3.67 4.58
C TRP A 284 13.55 2.53 5.16
N CYS A 285 13.57 1.36 4.52
CA CYS A 285 12.74 0.21 4.91
C CYS A 285 13.35 -0.53 6.12
N GLY A 286 12.86 -0.28 7.31
CA GLY A 286 13.34 -0.92 8.54
C GLY A 286 13.29 -2.45 8.53
N PRO A 287 12.19 -3.10 8.09
CA PRO A 287 12.15 -4.56 7.91
C PRO A 287 13.20 -5.09 6.94
N CYS A 288 13.43 -4.39 5.79
CA CYS A 288 14.45 -4.77 4.81
C CYS A 288 15.85 -4.77 5.41
N ARG A 289 16.19 -3.73 6.18
CA ARG A 289 17.49 -3.62 6.87
C ARG A 289 17.73 -4.78 7.85
N ARG A 290 16.67 -5.30 8.50
CA ARG A 290 16.78 -6.51 9.35
C ARG A 290 17.00 -7.77 8.53
N GLU A 291 16.33 -7.92 7.40
CA GLU A 291 16.46 -9.07 6.51
C GLU A 291 17.85 -9.13 5.87
N ILE A 292 18.48 -7.99 5.53
CA ILE A 292 19.85 -7.92 5.02
C ILE A 292 20.85 -8.59 5.97
N ALA A 293 20.64 -8.50 7.28
CA ALA A 293 21.49 -9.22 8.24
C ALA A 293 21.40 -10.76 8.09
N HIS A 294 20.24 -11.28 7.70
CA HIS A 294 20.05 -12.69 7.35
C HIS A 294 20.68 -13.01 5.98
N LEU A 295 20.45 -12.14 4.99
CA LEU A 295 21.01 -12.33 3.63
C LEU A 295 22.55 -12.37 3.63
N LYS A 296 23.23 -11.67 4.53
CA LYS A 296 24.67 -11.80 4.72
C LYS A 296 25.06 -13.23 5.09
N LYS A 297 24.33 -13.87 6.01
CA LYS A 297 24.57 -15.27 6.39
C LYS A 297 24.30 -16.23 5.22
N VAL A 298 23.22 -15.95 4.46
CA VAL A 298 22.90 -16.71 3.24
C VAL A 298 24.04 -16.57 2.22
N ARG A 299 24.54 -15.36 1.98
CA ARG A 299 25.71 -15.12 1.12
C ARG A 299 26.90 -15.98 1.54
N ASP A 300 27.28 -15.89 2.80
CA ASP A 300 28.46 -16.58 3.33
C ASP A 300 28.33 -18.11 3.26
N ALA A 301 27.09 -18.64 3.37
CA ALA A 301 26.82 -20.06 3.33
C ALA A 301 26.70 -20.68 1.91
N TYR A 302 26.26 -19.87 0.93
CA TYR A 302 25.83 -20.42 -0.37
C TYR A 302 26.52 -19.84 -1.60
N THR A 303 27.24 -18.69 -1.52
CA THR A 303 27.90 -18.10 -2.70
C THR A 303 28.96 -19.03 -3.29
N ASP A 304 29.76 -19.69 -2.45
CA ASP A 304 30.77 -20.68 -2.91
C ASP A 304 30.16 -21.93 -3.54
N LYS A 305 28.84 -22.13 -3.36
CA LYS A 305 28.06 -23.21 -3.96
C LYS A 305 27.35 -22.79 -5.25
N GLY A 306 27.52 -21.52 -5.67
CA GLY A 306 27.00 -21.00 -6.92
C GLY A 306 25.79 -20.05 -6.79
N LEU A 307 25.30 -19.73 -5.57
CA LEU A 307 24.22 -18.76 -5.38
C LEU A 307 24.69 -17.35 -5.73
N VAL A 308 23.89 -16.64 -6.51
CA VAL A 308 24.01 -15.20 -6.69
C VAL A 308 22.93 -14.49 -5.86
N ILE A 309 23.32 -13.49 -5.08
CA ILE A 309 22.38 -12.55 -4.44
C ILE A 309 22.41 -11.26 -5.27
N LEU A 310 21.21 -10.70 -5.52
CA LEU A 310 21.01 -9.46 -6.25
C LEU A 310 20.04 -8.58 -5.48
N GLY A 311 20.40 -7.33 -5.19
CA GLY A 311 19.47 -6.35 -4.67
C GLY A 311 18.77 -5.62 -5.80
N THR A 312 17.48 -5.38 -5.65
CA THR A 312 16.71 -4.48 -6.50
C THR A 312 16.20 -3.34 -5.64
N VAL A 313 16.75 -2.15 -5.85
CA VAL A 313 16.45 -0.96 -5.05
C VAL A 313 15.25 -0.27 -5.65
N VAL A 314 14.19 -0.13 -4.85
CA VAL A 314 12.90 0.42 -5.29
C VAL A 314 12.42 1.50 -4.34
N TRP A 315 11.69 2.50 -4.87
CA TRP A 315 11.08 3.59 -4.09
C TRP A 315 12.10 4.38 -3.24
N ASP A 316 13.33 4.51 -3.75
CA ASP A 316 14.45 5.10 -3.02
C ASP A 316 15.14 6.18 -3.85
N GLU A 317 16.04 6.92 -3.23
CA GLU A 317 16.94 7.84 -3.91
C GLU A 317 18.37 7.25 -3.94
N MET A 318 19.09 7.47 -5.04
CA MET A 318 20.41 6.86 -5.26
C MET A 318 21.40 7.21 -4.13
N GLU A 319 21.39 8.44 -3.64
CA GLU A 319 22.30 8.89 -2.58
C GLU A 319 22.03 8.14 -1.27
N ASP A 320 20.74 7.99 -0.87
CA ASP A 320 20.34 7.29 0.34
C ASP A 320 20.64 5.79 0.24
N HIS A 321 20.42 5.20 -0.93
CA HIS A 321 20.78 3.82 -1.22
C HIS A 321 22.28 3.58 -1.05
N LEU A 322 23.16 4.37 -1.71
CA LEU A 322 24.61 4.22 -1.62
C LEU A 322 25.13 4.37 -0.19
N LYS A 323 24.52 5.27 0.60
CA LYS A 323 24.81 5.42 2.02
C LYS A 323 24.43 4.17 2.81
N ALA A 324 23.22 3.65 2.58
CA ALA A 324 22.74 2.45 3.27
C ALA A 324 23.56 1.21 2.92
N MET A 325 24.00 1.06 1.67
CA MET A 325 24.92 -0.02 1.28
C MET A 325 26.21 -0.04 2.11
N LYS A 326 26.81 1.13 2.32
CA LYS A 326 28.03 1.26 3.16
C LYS A 326 27.74 0.95 4.62
N GLU A 327 26.64 1.51 5.17
CA GLU A 327 26.24 1.29 6.56
C GLU A 327 25.94 -0.20 6.83
N LEU A 328 25.28 -0.86 5.89
CA LEU A 328 24.88 -2.28 6.01
C LEU A 328 25.94 -3.24 5.45
N GLU A 329 27.07 -2.73 4.95
CA GLU A 329 28.16 -3.54 4.34
C GLU A 329 27.62 -4.52 3.28
N ILE A 330 26.73 -4.06 2.41
CA ILE A 330 26.20 -4.84 1.30
C ILE A 330 27.28 -4.93 0.22
N THR A 331 27.63 -6.15 -0.21
CA THR A 331 28.71 -6.40 -1.19
C THR A 331 28.26 -7.08 -2.46
N TRP A 332 26.97 -7.46 -2.55
CA TRP A 332 26.39 -8.06 -3.75
C TRP A 332 25.85 -7.02 -4.72
N PRO A 333 25.76 -7.33 -6.01
CA PRO A 333 25.28 -6.43 -7.05
C PRO A 333 23.91 -5.83 -6.73
N GLN A 334 23.67 -4.61 -7.24
CA GLN A 334 22.42 -3.90 -7.09
C GLN A 334 21.88 -3.44 -8.45
N ILE A 335 20.56 -3.42 -8.59
CA ILE A 335 19.83 -2.76 -9.68
C ILE A 335 18.97 -1.69 -9.04
N PHE A 336 19.28 -0.44 -9.30
CA PHE A 336 18.44 0.68 -8.90
C PHE A 336 17.33 0.89 -9.94
N ASN A 337 16.08 0.59 -9.54
CA ASN A 337 14.90 0.70 -10.39
C ASN A 337 13.75 1.28 -9.58
N LYS A 338 13.36 2.52 -9.84
CA LYS A 338 12.43 3.28 -8.99
C LYS A 338 11.08 2.58 -8.77
N THR A 339 10.40 2.14 -9.83
CA THR A 339 9.03 1.61 -9.73
C THR A 339 8.70 0.48 -10.71
N GLU A 340 9.33 0.43 -11.88
CA GLU A 340 8.98 -0.51 -12.95
C GLU A 340 9.07 -1.97 -12.50
N ALA A 341 10.14 -2.34 -11.81
CA ALA A 341 10.34 -3.70 -11.31
C ALA A 341 9.23 -4.12 -10.34
N THR A 342 8.79 -3.21 -9.45
CA THR A 342 7.67 -3.49 -8.53
C THR A 342 6.35 -3.62 -9.26
N GLU A 343 6.12 -2.82 -10.29
CA GLU A 343 4.93 -2.91 -11.12
C GLU A 343 4.88 -4.22 -11.89
N LEU A 344 5.97 -4.64 -12.54
CA LEU A 344 6.04 -5.88 -13.33
C LEU A 344 5.81 -7.13 -12.48
N TYR A 345 6.29 -7.15 -11.24
CA TYR A 345 6.12 -8.27 -10.31
C TYR A 345 4.91 -8.15 -9.40
N GLY A 346 4.09 -7.09 -9.53
CA GLY A 346 2.92 -6.85 -8.70
C GLY A 346 3.26 -6.60 -7.22
N ILE A 347 4.46 -6.09 -6.92
CA ILE A 347 4.95 -5.84 -5.56
C ILE A 347 4.32 -4.56 -5.02
N ALA A 348 3.61 -4.67 -3.90
CA ALA A 348 2.97 -3.55 -3.21
C ALA A 348 3.67 -3.15 -1.91
N GLY A 349 4.65 -3.94 -1.47
CA GLY A 349 5.37 -3.70 -0.22
C GLY A 349 6.71 -4.42 -0.20
N ILE A 350 7.65 -3.90 0.55
CA ILE A 350 8.99 -4.44 0.74
C ILE A 350 9.26 -4.72 2.23
N PRO A 351 10.17 -5.66 2.54
CA PRO A 351 11.01 -6.44 1.63
C PRO A 351 10.20 -7.42 0.80
N GLN A 352 10.69 -7.76 -0.39
CA GLN A 352 10.16 -8.81 -1.24
C GLN A 352 11.32 -9.62 -1.79
N ILE A 353 11.38 -10.91 -1.46
CA ILE A 353 12.48 -11.77 -1.89
C ILE A 353 11.96 -12.88 -2.78
N ILE A 354 12.62 -13.04 -3.93
CA ILE A 354 12.25 -14.01 -4.96
C ILE A 354 13.48 -14.87 -5.29
N LEU A 355 13.31 -16.18 -5.29
CA LEU A 355 14.35 -17.13 -5.74
C LEU A 355 14.05 -17.59 -7.17
N PHE A 356 15.05 -17.49 -8.04
CA PHE A 356 15.02 -17.95 -9.42
C PHE A 356 15.95 -19.17 -9.59
N ASP A 357 15.51 -20.12 -10.41
CA ASP A 357 16.32 -21.28 -10.79
C ASP A 357 17.33 -20.96 -11.92
N PRO A 358 18.24 -21.86 -12.26
CA PRO A 358 19.23 -21.66 -13.33
C PRO A 358 18.67 -21.36 -14.71
N ALA A 359 17.42 -21.73 -15.00
CA ALA A 359 16.71 -21.44 -16.25
C ALA A 359 15.92 -20.12 -16.20
N GLY A 360 15.92 -19.43 -15.04
CA GLY A 360 15.20 -18.18 -14.83
C GLY A 360 13.73 -18.36 -14.46
N LYS A 361 13.31 -19.56 -14.03
CA LYS A 361 11.98 -19.77 -13.48
C LYS A 361 11.94 -19.36 -12.01
N ILE A 362 10.83 -18.80 -11.60
CA ILE A 362 10.57 -18.46 -10.19
C ILE A 362 10.37 -19.77 -9.41
N VAL A 363 11.24 -20.02 -8.45
CA VAL A 363 11.14 -21.15 -7.52
C VAL A 363 10.14 -20.83 -6.41
N ALA A 364 10.28 -19.65 -5.82
CA ALA A 364 9.40 -19.16 -4.78
C ALA A 364 9.52 -17.63 -4.67
N ARG A 365 8.48 -16.99 -4.13
CA ARG A 365 8.46 -15.56 -3.84
C ARG A 365 7.97 -15.32 -2.41
N ASP A 366 8.06 -14.10 -1.94
CA ASP A 366 7.67 -13.70 -0.57
C ASP A 366 8.54 -14.38 0.52
N LEU A 367 9.76 -14.75 0.19
CA LEU A 367 10.67 -15.48 1.06
C LEU A 367 11.21 -14.62 2.21
N ARG A 368 11.44 -15.27 3.39
CA ARG A 368 12.01 -14.63 4.59
C ARG A 368 12.82 -15.64 5.40
N GLY A 369 13.88 -15.11 6.05
CA GLY A 369 14.61 -15.83 7.08
C GLY A 369 14.93 -17.27 6.72
N GLU A 370 14.73 -18.19 7.65
CA GLU A 370 15.06 -19.63 7.50
C GLU A 370 14.35 -20.35 6.34
N GLU A 371 13.29 -19.79 5.78
CA GLU A 371 12.62 -20.37 4.62
C GLU A 371 13.53 -20.31 3.38
N ILE A 372 14.35 -19.26 3.26
CA ILE A 372 15.37 -19.12 2.22
C ILE A 372 16.37 -20.29 2.31
N ASN A 373 16.90 -20.55 3.51
CA ASN A 373 17.86 -21.62 3.74
C ASN A 373 17.28 -22.99 3.37
N LYS A 374 16.05 -23.28 3.79
CA LYS A 374 15.39 -24.56 3.48
C LYS A 374 15.25 -24.80 1.98
N LEU A 375 14.91 -23.77 1.20
CA LEU A 375 14.79 -23.89 -0.25
C LEU A 375 16.15 -24.05 -0.91
N LEU A 376 17.18 -23.33 -0.46
CA LEU A 376 18.53 -23.45 -0.99
C LEU A 376 19.14 -24.81 -0.64
N ASP A 377 18.98 -25.34 0.57
CA ASP A 377 19.42 -26.66 0.96
C ASP A 377 18.75 -27.75 0.12
N LYS A 378 17.46 -27.62 -0.15
CA LYS A 378 16.75 -28.53 -1.05
C LYS A 378 17.31 -28.44 -2.47
N ALA A 379 17.50 -27.23 -3.01
CA ALA A 379 18.07 -27.04 -4.33
C ALA A 379 19.49 -27.66 -4.44
N LEU A 380 20.34 -27.54 -3.40
CA LEU A 380 21.66 -28.21 -3.34
C LEU A 380 21.56 -29.72 -3.39
N GLN A 381 20.61 -30.30 -2.64
CA GLN A 381 20.39 -31.76 -2.66
C GLN A 381 19.95 -32.22 -4.04
N ASP A 382 19.02 -31.52 -4.67
CA ASP A 382 18.46 -31.87 -5.99
C ASP A 382 19.50 -31.71 -7.12
N ASN A 383 20.51 -30.84 -6.96
CA ASN A 383 21.53 -30.51 -7.98
C ASN A 383 22.95 -31.00 -7.64
N GLY A 384 23.10 -32.00 -6.77
CA GLY A 384 24.43 -32.59 -6.49
C GLY A 384 25.43 -31.65 -5.81
N GLY A 385 24.95 -30.69 -5.00
CA GLY A 385 25.74 -29.78 -4.19
C GLY A 385 26.13 -28.46 -4.85
N LYS A 386 25.47 -28.08 -5.96
CA LYS A 386 25.63 -26.78 -6.65
C LYS A 386 24.31 -26.05 -6.80
N LEU A 387 24.38 -24.71 -6.79
CA LEU A 387 23.26 -23.79 -7.03
C LEU A 387 23.41 -23.01 -8.34
#